data_ac394378f7c43b878c1e1816b219feef
#
_entry.id   ac394378f7c43b878c1e1816b219feef
#
_cell.length_a   1.000
_cell.length_b   1.000
_cell.length_c   1.000
_cell.angle_alpha   90.00
_cell.angle_beta   90.00
_cell.angle_gamma   90.00
#
_symmetry.space_group_name_H-M   'P 1'
#
loop_
_entity.id
_entity.type
_entity.pdbx_description
1 polymer ?
#
loop_
_entity_poly.entity_id
_entity_poly.type
_entity_poly.pdbx_seq_one_letter_code
_entity_poly.pdbx_strand_id
1 'polypeptide(L)'
;MIRYEKGRCRVLAKLLRPKTTVSAHCDLPCGVYDPAQARIEAESVKAIIEKYHANEDPVFRARAIGIKEQRSNLVKEHLWVLWTDYFKPPHFEKYPQLNQLFNEATKLAGAAGTKQSLDVKVAEDLLSKISEIDKIFWETKQA
;
A
#
# COMPACT_ATOMS: atom_id res chain seq x y z
N MET A 1 46.31 -11.38 20.35
CA MET A 1 46.10 -10.97 18.95
C MET A 1 45.22 -12.00 18.29
N ILE A 2 43.89 -11.75 18.29
CA ILE A 2 42.89 -12.71 17.81
C ILE A 2 42.66 -12.43 16.31
N ARG A 3 43.10 -13.39 15.46
CA ARG A 3 42.81 -13.35 14.02
C ARG A 3 41.32 -13.65 13.79
N TYR A 4 40.56 -12.66 13.41
CA TYR A 4 39.19 -12.84 12.91
C TYR A 4 39.25 -13.56 11.57
N GLU A 5 38.76 -14.80 11.52
CA GLU A 5 38.62 -15.57 10.27
C GLU A 5 37.50 -14.98 9.42
N LYS A 6 37.85 -14.29 8.34
CA LYS A 6 36.95 -13.71 7.33
C LYS A 6 36.01 -14.71 6.60
N GLY A 7 36.14 -16.00 6.89
CA GLY A 7 35.37 -17.06 6.20
C GLY A 7 33.97 -17.32 6.77
N ARG A 8 33.81 -17.25 8.09
CA ARG A 8 32.53 -17.61 8.75
C ARG A 8 31.40 -16.60 8.50
N CYS A 9 31.72 -15.32 8.30
CA CYS A 9 30.72 -14.27 8.07
C CYS A 9 30.04 -14.41 6.69
N ARG A 10 30.74 -14.94 5.69
CA ARG A 10 30.20 -15.13 4.32
C ARG A 10 29.19 -16.27 4.23
N VAL A 11 29.33 -17.32 5.02
CA VAL A 11 28.41 -18.47 5.02
C VAL A 11 27.11 -18.10 5.74
N LEU A 12 27.20 -17.40 6.89
CA LEU A 12 26.02 -16.88 7.60
C LEU A 12 25.24 -15.84 6.78
N ALA A 13 25.93 -14.96 6.05
CA ALA A 13 25.29 -14.00 5.17
C ALA A 13 24.57 -14.64 3.99
N LYS A 14 25.01 -15.81 3.51
CA LYS A 14 24.29 -16.61 2.49
C LYS A 14 23.05 -17.31 3.03
N LEU A 15 23.10 -17.80 4.28
CA LEU A 15 21.98 -18.47 4.96
C LEU A 15 20.88 -17.48 5.40
N LEU A 16 21.25 -16.23 5.65
CA LEU A 16 20.34 -15.15 6.09
C LEU A 16 19.89 -14.24 4.94
N ARG A 17 20.20 -14.58 3.69
CA ARG A 17 19.68 -13.80 2.56
C ARG A 17 18.15 -13.88 2.55
N PRO A 18 17.45 -12.74 2.59
CA PRO A 18 16.00 -12.72 2.48
C PRO A 18 15.61 -13.36 1.13
N LYS A 19 14.62 -14.26 1.16
CA LYS A 19 14.09 -14.88 -0.06
C LYS A 19 13.30 -13.90 -0.92
N THR A 20 12.89 -12.78 -0.34
CA THR A 20 12.14 -11.72 -1.00
C THR A 20 12.84 -10.40 -0.72
N THR A 21 13.19 -9.66 -1.76
CA THR A 21 13.66 -8.28 -1.68
C THR A 21 12.52 -7.37 -2.10
N VAL A 22 12.24 -6.35 -1.31
CA VAL A 22 11.29 -5.30 -1.66
C VAL A 22 12.12 -4.13 -2.18
N SER A 23 11.83 -3.70 -3.41
CA SER A 23 12.40 -2.49 -3.96
C SER A 23 11.65 -1.28 -3.40
N ALA A 24 12.38 -0.24 -3.01
CA ALA A 24 11.81 1.07 -2.77
C ALA A 24 11.22 1.62 -4.09
N HIS A 25 10.31 2.58 -3.99
CA HIS A 25 9.67 3.22 -5.15
C HIS A 25 10.70 3.78 -6.15
N CYS A 26 11.79 4.37 -5.63
CA CYS A 26 12.92 4.86 -6.43
C CYS A 26 14.24 4.55 -5.72
N ASP A 27 15.27 4.23 -6.48
CA ASP A 27 16.65 4.12 -5.99
C ASP A 27 17.20 5.49 -5.56
N LEU A 28 16.66 6.56 -6.14
CA LEU A 28 17.01 7.94 -5.86
C LEU A 28 15.79 8.69 -5.34
N PRO A 29 15.89 9.46 -4.23
CA PRO A 29 14.79 10.27 -3.74
C PRO A 29 14.40 11.36 -4.75
N CYS A 30 13.37 11.11 -5.55
CA CYS A 30 12.92 12.05 -6.58
C CYS A 30 12.05 13.19 -6.02
N GLY A 31 11.49 13.03 -4.81
CA GLY A 31 10.58 14.01 -4.20
C GLY A 31 9.20 14.10 -4.86
N VAL A 32 8.93 13.25 -5.85
CA VAL A 32 7.65 13.23 -6.58
C VAL A 32 6.74 12.18 -5.94
N TYR A 33 5.80 12.64 -5.14
CA TYR A 33 4.80 11.84 -4.45
C TYR A 33 3.42 12.46 -4.64
N ASP A 34 2.39 11.62 -4.78
CA ASP A 34 1.00 12.06 -4.87
C ASP A 34 0.07 10.94 -4.37
N PRO A 35 -0.81 11.19 -3.39
CA PRO A 35 -1.82 10.24 -2.94
C PRO A 35 -2.84 9.84 -4.01
N ALA A 36 -2.93 10.59 -5.10
CA ALA A 36 -3.82 10.30 -6.22
C ALA A 36 -3.62 8.89 -6.80
N GLN A 37 -2.40 8.35 -6.76
CA GLN A 37 -2.13 6.98 -7.23
C GLN A 37 -2.91 5.95 -6.40
N ALA A 38 -2.85 6.03 -5.08
CA ALA A 38 -3.61 5.15 -4.19
C ALA A 38 -5.13 5.33 -4.37
N ARG A 39 -5.60 6.58 -4.54
CA ARG A 39 -7.01 6.90 -4.74
C ARG A 39 -7.56 6.30 -6.03
N ILE A 40 -6.86 6.45 -7.16
CA ILE A 40 -7.27 5.91 -8.45
C ILE A 40 -7.44 4.39 -8.39
N GLU A 41 -6.50 3.70 -7.75
CA GLU A 41 -6.57 2.25 -7.60
C GLU A 41 -7.72 1.83 -6.67
N ALA A 42 -7.99 2.57 -5.60
CA ALA A 42 -9.12 2.31 -4.70
C ALA A 42 -10.49 2.58 -5.38
N GLU A 43 -10.59 3.63 -6.21
CA GLU A 43 -11.76 3.89 -7.05
C GLU A 43 -12.01 2.73 -8.04
N SER A 44 -10.93 2.18 -8.61
CA SER A 44 -10.99 1.00 -9.47
C SER A 44 -11.50 -0.22 -8.72
N VAL A 45 -11.05 -0.45 -7.48
CA VAL A 45 -11.54 -1.54 -6.62
C VAL A 45 -13.04 -1.41 -6.40
N LYS A 46 -13.53 -0.22 -6.02
CA LYS A 46 -14.97 0.05 -5.82
C LYS A 46 -15.76 -0.25 -7.09
N ALA A 47 -15.36 0.33 -8.22
CA ALA A 47 -16.04 0.15 -9.49
C ALA A 47 -16.09 -1.32 -9.95
N ILE A 48 -15.04 -2.10 -9.68
CA ILE A 48 -15.00 -3.53 -10.00
C ILE A 48 -15.96 -4.32 -9.12
N ILE A 49 -16.08 -4.02 -7.83
CA ILE A 49 -17.05 -4.65 -6.93
C ILE A 49 -18.48 -4.36 -7.40
N GLU A 50 -18.80 -3.12 -7.73
CA GLU A 50 -20.11 -2.73 -8.25
C GLU A 50 -20.45 -3.47 -9.56
N LYS A 51 -19.50 -3.56 -10.50
CA LYS A 51 -19.67 -4.30 -11.75
C LYS A 51 -19.80 -5.82 -11.53
N TYR A 52 -19.09 -6.36 -10.53
CA TYR A 52 -19.26 -7.77 -10.15
C TYR A 52 -20.68 -8.09 -9.72
N HIS A 53 -21.29 -7.22 -8.92
CA HIS A 53 -22.68 -7.40 -8.47
C HIS A 53 -23.70 -7.19 -9.60
N ALA A 54 -23.40 -6.32 -10.55
CA ALA A 54 -24.28 -6.03 -11.69
C ALA A 54 -24.21 -7.07 -12.82
N ASN A 55 -23.30 -8.05 -12.77
CA ASN A 55 -23.09 -9.01 -13.84
C ASN A 55 -23.13 -10.45 -13.31
N GLU A 56 -23.89 -11.33 -13.97
CA GLU A 56 -24.02 -12.74 -13.56
C GLU A 56 -23.12 -13.70 -14.35
N ASP A 57 -22.44 -13.22 -15.40
CA ASP A 57 -21.54 -14.05 -16.19
C ASP A 57 -20.37 -14.55 -15.33
N PRO A 58 -20.19 -15.88 -15.19
CA PRO A 58 -19.16 -16.44 -14.34
C PRO A 58 -17.75 -16.12 -14.83
N VAL A 59 -17.54 -15.98 -16.14
CA VAL A 59 -16.23 -15.62 -16.71
C VAL A 59 -15.87 -14.17 -16.35
N PHE A 60 -16.83 -13.26 -16.48
CA PHE A 60 -16.66 -11.88 -16.04
C PHE A 60 -16.38 -11.78 -14.54
N ARG A 61 -17.16 -12.48 -13.70
CA ARG A 61 -16.98 -12.49 -12.24
C ARG A 61 -15.62 -13.01 -11.82
N ALA A 62 -15.15 -14.10 -12.42
CA ALA A 62 -13.80 -14.64 -12.16
C ALA A 62 -12.73 -13.61 -12.52
N ARG A 63 -12.85 -12.94 -13.68
CA ARG A 63 -11.92 -11.90 -14.11
C ARG A 63 -11.96 -10.68 -13.19
N ALA A 64 -13.14 -10.25 -12.77
CA ALA A 64 -13.34 -9.11 -11.88
C ALA A 64 -12.64 -9.34 -10.52
N ILE A 65 -12.72 -10.54 -9.95
CA ILE A 65 -12.01 -10.90 -8.70
C ILE A 65 -10.51 -10.71 -8.86
N GLY A 66 -9.90 -11.24 -9.92
CA GLY A 66 -8.47 -11.14 -10.17
C GLY A 66 -8.00 -9.68 -10.36
N ILE A 67 -8.75 -8.88 -11.11
CA ILE A 67 -8.42 -7.46 -11.31
C ILE A 67 -8.59 -6.67 -10.01
N LYS A 68 -9.66 -6.92 -9.25
CA LYS A 68 -9.88 -6.29 -7.94
C LYS A 68 -8.71 -6.55 -7.00
N GLU A 69 -8.21 -7.77 -6.95
CA GLU A 69 -7.05 -8.14 -6.13
C GLU A 69 -5.78 -7.40 -6.56
N GLN A 70 -5.51 -7.32 -7.86
CA GLN A 70 -4.38 -6.56 -8.40
C GLN A 70 -4.46 -5.08 -8.02
N ARG A 71 -5.63 -4.42 -8.21
CA ARG A 71 -5.81 -3.02 -7.85
C ARG A 71 -5.65 -2.79 -6.35
N SER A 72 -6.18 -3.68 -5.51
CA SER A 72 -6.03 -3.62 -4.06
C SER A 72 -4.56 -3.74 -3.60
N ASN A 73 -3.75 -4.53 -4.29
CA ASN A 73 -2.32 -4.61 -4.01
C ASN A 73 -1.60 -3.33 -4.39
N LEU A 74 -1.93 -2.72 -5.54
CA LEU A 74 -1.39 -1.41 -5.92
C LEU A 74 -1.78 -0.30 -4.94
N VAL A 75 -3.00 -0.31 -4.39
CA VAL A 75 -3.36 0.60 -3.29
C VAL A 75 -2.36 0.50 -2.14
N LYS A 76 -2.03 -0.73 -1.70
CA LYS A 76 -1.07 -0.94 -0.60
C LYS A 76 0.32 -0.40 -0.96
N GLU A 77 0.81 -0.72 -2.16
CA GLU A 77 2.13 -0.28 -2.61
C GLU A 77 2.24 1.25 -2.59
N HIS A 78 1.25 1.95 -3.13
CA HIS A 78 1.21 3.41 -3.13
C HIS A 78 1.06 4.02 -1.73
N LEU A 79 0.29 3.40 -0.84
CA LEU A 79 0.18 3.82 0.55
C LEU A 79 1.50 3.62 1.31
N TRP A 80 2.19 2.49 1.12
CA TRP A 80 3.46 2.21 1.79
C TRP A 80 4.55 3.19 1.38
N VAL A 81 4.65 3.52 0.09
CA VAL A 81 5.59 4.54 -0.41
C VAL A 81 5.36 5.89 0.27
N LEU A 82 4.11 6.33 0.43
CA LEU A 82 3.80 7.55 1.15
C LEU A 82 4.20 7.45 2.63
N TRP A 83 3.84 6.34 3.27
CA TRP A 83 4.07 6.13 4.70
C TRP A 83 5.55 6.08 5.06
N THR A 84 6.35 5.36 4.27
CA THR A 84 7.76 5.10 4.58
C THR A 84 8.71 6.12 3.98
N ASP A 85 8.41 6.64 2.79
CA ASP A 85 9.35 7.44 2.03
C ASP A 85 9.03 8.95 2.09
N TYR A 86 7.76 9.31 2.00
CA TYR A 86 7.34 10.72 2.03
C TYR A 86 7.21 11.27 3.45
N PHE A 87 6.36 10.65 4.29
CA PHE A 87 6.13 11.15 5.64
C PHE A 87 7.35 10.93 6.55
N LYS A 88 7.73 11.98 7.29
CA LYS A 88 8.92 12.02 8.16
C LYS A 88 8.50 12.26 9.61
N PRO A 89 9.37 12.03 10.61
CA PRO A 89 9.05 12.19 12.03
C PRO A 89 8.30 13.49 12.38
N PRO A 90 8.66 14.68 11.88
CA PRO A 90 7.93 15.90 12.19
C PRO A 90 6.45 15.88 11.71
N HIS A 91 6.15 15.15 10.62
CA HIS A 91 4.78 15.01 10.14
C HIS A 91 3.96 14.13 11.10
N PHE A 92 4.56 13.05 11.63
CA PHE A 92 3.90 12.18 12.61
C PHE A 92 3.71 12.84 13.97
N GLU A 93 4.59 13.76 14.36
CA GLU A 93 4.44 14.59 15.56
C GLU A 93 3.26 15.56 15.40
N LYS A 94 3.16 16.22 14.24
CA LYS A 94 2.08 17.17 13.94
C LYS A 94 0.73 16.49 13.71
N TYR A 95 0.73 15.29 13.13
CA TYR A 95 -0.46 14.51 12.79
C TYR A 95 -0.37 13.10 13.41
N PRO A 96 -0.57 12.95 14.73
CA PRO A 96 -0.35 11.67 15.43
C PRO A 96 -1.24 10.53 14.94
N GLN A 97 -2.38 10.83 14.29
CA GLN A 97 -3.28 9.85 13.70
C GLN A 97 -2.75 9.20 12.39
N LEU A 98 -1.70 9.75 11.77
CA LEU A 98 -1.19 9.28 10.47
C LEU A 98 -0.85 7.78 10.45
N ASN A 99 -0.14 7.30 11.47
CA ASN A 99 0.22 5.87 11.53
C ASN A 99 -1.02 4.97 11.57
N GLN A 100 -2.04 5.38 12.32
CA GLN A 100 -3.30 4.65 12.39
C GLN A 100 -4.03 4.69 11.05
N LEU A 101 -4.11 5.86 10.40
CA LEU A 101 -4.75 6.01 9.08
C LEU A 101 -4.12 5.09 8.03
N PHE A 102 -2.78 5.05 7.94
CA PHE A 102 -2.09 4.15 7.03
C PHE A 102 -2.33 2.68 7.35
N ASN A 103 -2.31 2.31 8.63
CA ASN A 103 -2.58 0.94 9.07
C ASN A 103 -4.01 0.50 8.71
N GLU A 104 -5.00 1.35 8.98
CA GLU A 104 -6.41 1.09 8.66
C GLU A 104 -6.64 1.00 7.15
N ALA A 105 -6.13 1.96 6.38
CA ALA A 105 -6.23 1.94 4.92
C ALA A 105 -5.59 0.68 4.31
N THR A 106 -4.41 0.29 4.77
CA THR A 106 -3.73 -0.94 4.32
C THR A 106 -4.54 -2.20 4.66
N LYS A 107 -5.17 -2.25 5.85
CA LYS A 107 -6.04 -3.36 6.24
C LYS A 107 -7.31 -3.43 5.40
N LEU A 108 -7.93 -2.29 5.08
CA LEU A 108 -9.11 -2.22 4.19
C LEU A 108 -8.75 -2.66 2.77
N ALA A 109 -7.62 -2.21 2.23
CA ALA A 109 -7.12 -2.71 0.94
C ALA A 109 -6.87 -4.23 0.99
N GLY A 110 -6.35 -4.77 2.09
CA GLY A 110 -6.22 -6.22 2.30
C GLY A 110 -7.57 -6.94 2.37
N ALA A 111 -8.58 -6.34 2.97
CA ALA A 111 -9.93 -6.91 3.04
C ALA A 111 -10.55 -7.01 1.64
N ALA A 112 -10.46 -5.96 0.83
CA ALA A 112 -10.94 -5.95 -0.56
C ALA A 112 -10.09 -6.84 -1.49
N GLY A 113 -8.79 -6.98 -1.23
CA GLY A 113 -7.86 -7.79 -2.02
C GLY A 113 -7.81 -9.24 -1.59
N THR A 114 -6.75 -9.62 -0.89
CA THR A 114 -6.41 -11.01 -0.53
C THR A 114 -7.45 -11.73 0.33
N LYS A 115 -8.27 -10.99 1.11
CA LYS A 115 -9.38 -11.54 1.89
C LYS A 115 -10.69 -11.62 1.12
N GLN A 116 -10.68 -11.24 -0.16
CA GLN A 116 -11.75 -11.43 -1.14
C GLN A 116 -13.11 -10.79 -0.78
N SER A 117 -13.13 -9.72 0.02
CA SER A 117 -14.39 -9.01 0.27
C SER A 117 -14.96 -8.43 -1.03
N LEU A 118 -16.26 -8.61 -1.21
CA LEU A 118 -17.07 -8.03 -2.29
C LEU A 118 -18.05 -6.98 -1.74
N ASP A 119 -17.86 -6.54 -0.52
CA ASP A 119 -18.64 -5.50 0.10
C ASP A 119 -18.16 -4.12 -0.39
N VAL A 120 -19.05 -3.39 -1.07
CA VAL A 120 -18.79 -2.02 -1.55
C VAL A 120 -18.40 -1.09 -0.41
N LYS A 121 -18.96 -1.30 0.79
CA LYS A 121 -18.66 -0.51 1.98
C LYS A 121 -17.17 -0.54 2.36
N VAL A 122 -16.51 -1.69 2.19
CA VAL A 122 -15.07 -1.82 2.44
C VAL A 122 -14.26 -0.90 1.52
N ALA A 123 -14.65 -0.80 0.25
CA ALA A 123 -13.99 0.09 -0.71
C ALA A 123 -14.29 1.58 -0.43
N GLU A 124 -15.49 1.90 0.03
CA GLU A 124 -15.86 3.26 0.44
C GLU A 124 -15.09 3.71 1.69
N ASP A 125 -14.97 2.84 2.68
CA ASP A 125 -14.19 3.11 3.89
C ASP A 125 -12.70 3.27 3.55
N LEU A 126 -12.17 2.47 2.61
CA LEU A 126 -10.82 2.63 2.08
C LEU A 126 -10.61 4.01 1.44
N LEU A 127 -11.52 4.42 0.56
CA LEU A 127 -11.48 5.74 -0.09
C LEU A 127 -11.55 6.88 0.93
N SER A 128 -12.37 6.73 1.97
CA SER A 128 -12.45 7.71 3.07
C SER A 128 -11.10 7.88 3.78
N LYS A 129 -10.42 6.77 4.11
CA LYS A 129 -9.10 6.83 4.75
C LYS A 129 -8.03 7.43 3.84
N ILE A 130 -8.06 7.11 2.55
CA ILE A 130 -7.15 7.71 1.57
C ILE A 130 -7.41 9.21 1.46
N SER A 131 -8.65 9.66 1.50
CA SER A 131 -9.00 11.09 1.46
C SER A 131 -8.46 11.84 2.68
N GLU A 132 -8.49 11.24 3.87
CA GLU A 132 -7.90 11.83 5.08
C GLU A 132 -6.37 11.95 4.94
N ILE A 133 -5.70 10.92 4.41
CA ILE A 133 -4.26 10.93 4.14
C ILE A 133 -3.91 12.01 3.10
N ASP A 134 -4.69 12.11 2.02
CA ASP A 134 -4.52 13.09 0.95
C ASP A 134 -4.58 14.52 1.49
N LYS A 135 -5.57 14.82 2.32
CA LYS A 135 -5.69 16.12 2.98
C LYS A 135 -4.44 16.47 3.79
N ILE A 136 -3.98 15.56 4.64
CA ILE A 136 -2.78 15.77 5.46
C ILE A 136 -1.54 15.92 4.56
N PHE A 137 -1.43 15.15 3.49
CA PHE A 137 -0.34 15.25 2.53
C PHE A 137 -0.22 16.67 1.97
N TRP A 138 -1.31 17.23 1.46
CA TRP A 138 -1.29 18.57 0.89
C TRP A 138 -1.07 19.66 1.92
N GLU A 139 -1.52 19.47 3.16
CA GLU A 139 -1.18 20.38 4.27
C GLU A 139 0.33 20.39 4.57
N THR A 140 1.01 19.24 4.44
CA THR A 140 2.47 19.15 4.63
C THR A 140 3.27 19.71 3.45
N LYS A 141 2.69 19.76 2.25
CA LYS A 141 3.32 20.38 1.07
C LYS A 141 3.31 21.90 1.08
N GLN A 142 2.38 22.50 1.82
CA GLN A 142 2.23 23.95 1.92
C GLN A 142 3.01 24.55 3.11
N ALA A 143 3.52 23.73 4.00
CA ALA A 143 4.28 24.12 5.18
C ALA A 143 5.76 24.19 4.89
#